data_bf89d843f49b455e72b067c271d5c342
#
_entry.id   bf89d843f49b455e72b067c271d5c342
#
_cell.length_a   1.000
_cell.length_b   1.000
_cell.length_c   1.000
_cell.angle_alpha   90.00
_cell.angle_beta   90.00
_cell.angle_gamma   90.00
#
_symmetry.space_group_name_H-M   'P 1'
#
loop_
_entity.id
_entity.type
_entity.pdbx_description
1 polymer ?
#
loop_
_entity_poly.entity_id
_entity_poly.type
_entity_poly.pdbx_seq_one_letter_code
_entity_poly.pdbx_strand_id
1 'polypeptide(L)'
;MGSEMCIRDRSEFFRVTITQVEDMNTRDGKCKWNEKGFSLVELIIVIAIMAVVIGTVVFSVSMVFSANAKTCCNNLQRAIADCKVTTMGKSEAWLVLYRGSDNQIYCQMYYNEAVIENDAEGNPKVKKDDDGNVIMKAVPANEEPQKIGGKRVVVTYIDTEGNEHQDLPTDAIDVNKRLTIAFDRSSGSFKNAPKSMEIIGGNRHYHLEFNELTGKVTVKQI
;
A
#
# COMPACT_ATOMS: atom_id res chain seq x y z
N MET A 1 -23.13 -23.80 32.76
CA MET A 1 -23.79 -22.50 32.66
C MET A 1 -23.39 -21.89 31.33
N GLY A 2 -24.22 -22.12 30.30
CA GLY A 2 -24.02 -21.64 28.97
C GLY A 2 -24.60 -20.23 28.80
N SER A 3 -23.85 -19.30 28.32
CA SER A 3 -24.34 -18.00 27.87
C SER A 3 -24.65 -18.11 26.37
N GLU A 4 -25.93 -18.27 26.08
CA GLU A 4 -26.45 -18.15 24.72
C GLU A 4 -26.38 -16.69 24.30
N MET A 5 -25.53 -16.41 23.34
CA MET A 5 -25.41 -15.10 22.67
C MET A 5 -26.54 -15.01 21.64
N CYS A 6 -27.63 -14.30 21.99
CA CYS A 6 -28.73 -14.00 21.08
C CYS A 6 -28.21 -13.22 19.86
N ILE A 7 -28.10 -13.89 18.74
CA ILE A 7 -28.00 -13.27 17.43
C ILE A 7 -29.34 -12.61 17.14
N ARG A 8 -29.41 -11.29 17.35
CA ARG A 8 -30.59 -10.48 17.02
C ARG A 8 -30.70 -10.40 15.51
N ASP A 9 -31.72 -11.06 15.00
CA ASP A 9 -32.00 -11.24 13.59
C ASP A 9 -32.15 -9.89 12.87
N ARG A 10 -31.32 -9.70 11.83
CA ARG A 10 -31.26 -8.49 10.99
C ARG A 10 -32.49 -8.32 10.10
N SER A 11 -33.39 -9.30 10.12
CA SER A 11 -34.60 -9.32 9.30
C SER A 11 -35.74 -8.43 9.85
N GLU A 12 -35.75 -8.13 11.14
CA GLU A 12 -36.79 -7.26 11.71
C GLU A 12 -36.60 -5.77 11.38
N PHE A 13 -35.36 -5.32 11.19
CA PHE A 13 -35.10 -3.92 10.85
C PHE A 13 -35.62 -3.53 9.45
N PHE A 14 -35.64 -4.48 8.53
CA PHE A 14 -36.19 -4.27 7.18
C PHE A 14 -37.72 -4.31 7.15
N ARG A 15 -38.35 -5.05 8.02
CA ARG A 15 -39.84 -5.11 8.10
C ARG A 15 -40.47 -3.83 8.64
N VAL A 16 -39.82 -3.21 9.63
CA VAL A 16 -40.34 -1.95 10.21
C VAL A 16 -40.25 -0.80 9.19
N THR A 17 -39.23 -0.81 8.31
CA THR A 17 -39.09 0.24 7.31
C THR A 17 -40.12 0.14 6.17
N ILE A 18 -40.53 -1.08 5.80
CA ILE A 18 -41.53 -1.31 4.73
C ILE A 18 -42.96 -0.97 5.21
N THR A 19 -43.31 -1.30 6.44
CA THR A 19 -44.64 -0.96 7.00
C THR A 19 -44.85 0.53 7.21
N GLN A 20 -43.79 1.30 7.49
CA GLN A 20 -43.88 2.77 7.57
C GLN A 20 -44.04 3.44 6.22
N VAL A 21 -43.59 2.82 5.13
CA VAL A 21 -43.78 3.36 3.77
C VAL A 21 -45.20 3.11 3.25
N GLU A 22 -45.87 2.00 3.68
CA GLU A 22 -47.25 1.71 3.27
C GLU A 22 -48.26 2.62 3.98
N ASP A 23 -48.05 3.00 5.24
CA ASP A 23 -48.94 3.91 5.98
C ASP A 23 -48.88 5.38 5.53
N MET A 24 -47.82 5.78 4.79
CA MET A 24 -47.72 7.11 4.23
C MET A 24 -48.43 7.29 2.89
N ASN A 25 -48.91 6.19 2.27
CA ASN A 25 -49.56 6.26 0.95
C ASN A 25 -51.11 6.36 1.02
N THR A 26 -51.71 6.41 2.19
CA THR A 26 -53.19 6.47 2.36
C THR A 26 -53.68 7.81 2.90
N ARG A 27 -52.84 8.82 3.07
CA ARG A 27 -53.35 10.18 3.27
C ARG A 27 -53.50 10.85 1.92
N ASP A 28 -54.75 10.99 1.49
CA ASP A 28 -55.24 11.80 0.37
C ASP A 28 -54.85 13.28 0.57
N GLY A 29 -53.57 13.55 0.60
CA GLY A 29 -52.96 14.84 0.37
C GLY A 29 -52.57 14.90 -1.11
N LYS A 30 -53.46 15.36 -1.97
CA LYS A 30 -53.09 15.87 -3.31
C LYS A 30 -51.93 16.85 -3.14
N CYS A 31 -50.70 16.38 -3.19
CA CYS A 31 -49.56 17.23 -3.49
C CYS A 31 -49.86 17.89 -4.83
N LYS A 32 -50.42 19.07 -4.81
CA LYS A 32 -50.43 19.96 -5.98
C LYS A 32 -48.99 20.26 -6.31
N TRP A 33 -48.40 19.41 -7.14
CA TRP A 33 -47.18 19.77 -7.83
C TRP A 33 -47.50 21.01 -8.60
N ASN A 34 -46.94 22.15 -8.16
CA ASN A 34 -47.12 23.43 -8.83
C ASN A 34 -46.32 23.29 -10.14
N GLU A 35 -47.02 22.98 -11.22
CA GLU A 35 -46.49 22.84 -12.58
C GLU A 35 -45.96 24.21 -13.13
N LYS A 36 -45.17 24.91 -12.33
CA LYS A 36 -44.39 26.01 -12.84
C LYS A 36 -43.18 25.38 -13.54
N GLY A 37 -43.28 25.28 -14.85
CA GLY A 37 -42.15 24.93 -15.69
C GLY A 37 -40.96 25.81 -15.37
N PHE A 38 -39.75 25.26 -15.37
CA PHE A 38 -38.52 26.00 -15.18
C PHE A 38 -38.38 27.07 -16.28
N SER A 39 -38.02 28.29 -15.88
CA SER A 39 -37.64 29.30 -16.85
C SER A 39 -36.39 28.88 -17.60
N LEU A 40 -36.32 29.18 -18.90
CA LEU A 40 -35.15 28.88 -19.73
C LEU A 40 -33.87 29.50 -19.11
N VAL A 41 -33.99 30.68 -18.49
CA VAL A 41 -32.90 31.34 -17.78
C VAL A 41 -32.44 30.56 -16.55
N GLU A 42 -33.35 30.00 -15.79
CA GLU A 42 -33.04 29.14 -14.61
C GLU A 42 -32.28 27.89 -15.00
N LEU A 43 -32.68 27.26 -16.11
CA LEU A 43 -31.99 26.09 -16.65
C LEU A 43 -30.57 26.45 -17.11
N ILE A 44 -30.37 27.58 -17.78
CA ILE A 44 -29.05 28.06 -18.19
C ILE A 44 -28.15 28.32 -16.99
N ILE A 45 -28.66 28.93 -15.93
CA ILE A 45 -27.90 29.18 -14.69
C ILE A 45 -27.49 27.88 -14.05
N VAL A 46 -28.38 26.88 -13.95
CA VAL A 46 -28.11 25.58 -13.37
C VAL A 46 -26.99 24.85 -14.14
N ILE A 47 -27.09 24.80 -15.47
CA ILE A 47 -26.03 24.14 -16.26
C ILE A 47 -24.70 24.87 -16.18
N ALA A 48 -24.70 26.20 -16.09
CA ALA A 48 -23.47 26.96 -15.90
C ALA A 48 -22.80 26.67 -14.56
N ILE A 49 -23.56 26.61 -13.46
CA ILE A 49 -23.04 26.24 -12.15
C ILE A 49 -22.53 24.81 -12.16
N MET A 50 -23.28 23.85 -12.74
CA MET A 50 -22.86 22.46 -12.85
C MET A 50 -21.56 22.30 -13.65
N ALA A 51 -21.39 23.04 -14.73
CA ALA A 51 -20.16 23.02 -15.52
C ALA A 51 -18.94 23.47 -14.70
N VAL A 52 -19.06 24.51 -13.89
CA VAL A 52 -17.99 24.98 -13.01
C VAL A 52 -17.67 23.94 -11.92
N VAL A 53 -18.70 23.38 -11.28
CA VAL A 53 -18.52 22.35 -10.23
C VAL A 53 -17.83 21.11 -10.78
N ILE A 54 -18.28 20.59 -11.92
CA ILE A 54 -17.69 19.42 -12.55
C ILE A 54 -16.23 19.70 -12.93
N GLY A 55 -15.94 20.85 -13.50
CA GLY A 55 -14.58 21.25 -13.88
C GLY A 55 -13.61 21.27 -12.69
N THR A 56 -14.02 21.80 -11.55
CA THR A 56 -13.18 21.85 -10.34
C THR A 56 -12.94 20.46 -9.72
N VAL A 57 -13.93 19.58 -9.74
CA VAL A 57 -13.80 18.20 -9.22
C VAL A 57 -12.80 17.39 -10.04
N VAL A 58 -12.88 17.42 -11.35
CA VAL A 58 -11.97 16.67 -12.24
C VAL A 58 -10.52 17.09 -12.01
N PHE A 59 -10.27 18.40 -11.88
CA PHE A 59 -8.93 18.92 -11.62
C PHE A 59 -8.36 18.47 -10.26
N SER A 60 -9.18 18.47 -9.22
CA SER A 60 -8.79 18.07 -7.86
C SER A 60 -8.39 16.61 -7.77
N VAL A 61 -9.10 15.72 -8.46
CA VAL A 61 -8.84 14.27 -8.48
C VAL A 61 -7.47 13.96 -9.11
N SER A 62 -7.10 14.60 -10.20
CA SER A 62 -5.80 14.42 -10.84
C SER A 62 -4.64 14.83 -9.92
N MET A 63 -4.81 15.88 -9.13
CA MET A 63 -3.79 16.36 -8.19
C MET A 63 -3.52 15.35 -7.07
N VAL A 64 -4.56 14.70 -6.54
CA VAL A 64 -4.41 13.66 -5.49
C VAL A 64 -3.61 12.46 -5.98
N PHE A 65 -3.85 12.00 -7.20
CA PHE A 65 -3.10 10.85 -7.75
C PHE A 65 -1.63 11.19 -8.00
N SER A 66 -1.36 12.39 -8.47
CA SER A 66 0.01 12.89 -8.63
C SER A 66 0.76 13.00 -7.30
N ALA A 67 0.08 13.40 -6.23
CA ALA A 67 0.65 13.45 -4.88
C ALA A 67 0.98 12.05 -4.35
N ASN A 68 0.12 11.05 -4.61
CA ASN A 68 0.33 9.67 -4.18
C ASN A 68 1.58 9.05 -4.81
N ALA A 69 1.86 9.29 -6.10
CA ALA A 69 3.09 8.81 -6.74
C ALA A 69 4.34 9.42 -6.11
N LYS A 70 4.33 10.73 -5.83
CA LYS A 70 5.43 11.41 -5.14
C LYS A 70 5.67 10.84 -3.74
N THR A 71 4.59 10.63 -3.00
CA THR A 71 4.65 10.06 -1.64
C THR A 71 5.20 8.62 -1.69
N CYS A 72 4.74 7.80 -2.63
CA CYS A 72 5.26 6.45 -2.84
C CYS A 72 6.76 6.46 -3.12
N CYS A 73 7.22 7.31 -4.04
CA CYS A 73 8.63 7.45 -4.38
C CYS A 73 9.48 7.86 -3.17
N ASN A 74 9.04 8.87 -2.41
CA ASN A 74 9.76 9.34 -1.23
C ASN A 74 9.81 8.28 -0.11
N ASN A 75 8.71 7.58 0.13
CA ASN A 75 8.66 6.53 1.14
C ASN A 75 9.56 5.36 0.76
N LEU A 76 9.58 4.98 -0.51
CA LEU A 76 10.48 3.95 -1.02
C LEU A 76 11.95 4.34 -0.86
N GLN A 77 12.31 5.58 -1.20
CA GLN A 77 13.69 6.06 -1.00
C GLN A 77 14.13 6.00 0.47
N ARG A 78 13.24 6.40 1.38
CA ARG A 78 13.51 6.32 2.84
C ARG A 78 13.69 4.87 3.26
N ALA A 79 12.78 3.97 2.88
CA ALA A 79 12.87 2.57 3.23
C ALA A 79 14.18 1.92 2.71
N ILE A 80 14.62 2.27 1.50
CA ILE A 80 15.89 1.82 0.93
C ILE A 80 17.08 2.37 1.73
N ALA A 81 17.05 3.65 2.11
CA ALA A 81 18.11 4.25 2.91
C ALA A 81 18.20 3.63 4.31
N ASP A 82 17.07 3.40 4.96
CA ASP A 82 16.98 2.76 6.27
C ASP A 82 17.49 1.31 6.23
N CYS A 83 17.13 0.57 5.17
CA CYS A 83 17.64 -0.79 4.94
C CYS A 83 19.17 -0.80 4.78
N LYS A 84 19.72 0.12 3.99
CA LYS A 84 21.18 0.28 3.82
C LYS A 84 21.87 0.54 5.15
N VAL A 85 21.39 1.51 5.93
CA VAL A 85 21.97 1.88 7.24
C VAL A 85 21.89 0.70 8.21
N THR A 86 20.78 -0.03 8.23
CA THR A 86 20.60 -1.20 9.08
C THR A 86 21.57 -2.32 8.70
N THR A 87 21.73 -2.60 7.41
CA THR A 87 22.66 -3.62 6.92
C THR A 87 24.11 -3.28 7.27
N MET A 88 24.53 -2.05 7.08
CA MET A 88 25.91 -1.62 7.37
C MET A 88 26.18 -1.52 8.87
N GLY A 89 25.18 -1.15 9.67
CA GLY A 89 25.37 -0.86 11.11
C GLY A 89 25.10 -2.02 12.06
N LYS A 90 24.19 -2.92 11.74
CA LYS A 90 23.70 -3.93 12.70
C LYS A 90 23.82 -5.37 12.18
N SER A 91 22.94 -5.76 11.27
CA SER A 91 22.80 -7.12 10.78
C SER A 91 22.41 -7.12 9.31
N GLU A 92 22.58 -8.25 8.65
CA GLU A 92 22.11 -8.41 7.27
C GLU A 92 20.60 -8.12 7.21
N ALA A 93 20.23 -7.11 6.43
CA ALA A 93 18.86 -6.69 6.25
C ALA A 93 18.49 -6.61 4.77
N TRP A 94 17.22 -6.81 4.47
CA TRP A 94 16.67 -6.67 3.13
C TRP A 94 15.27 -6.09 3.18
N LEU A 95 14.91 -5.40 2.11
CA LEU A 95 13.61 -4.78 1.91
C LEU A 95 12.81 -5.63 0.92
N VAL A 96 11.57 -5.91 1.24
CA VAL A 96 10.63 -6.64 0.40
C VAL A 96 9.51 -5.70 -0.02
N LEU A 97 9.28 -5.61 -1.35
CA LEU A 97 8.18 -4.84 -1.92
C LEU A 97 7.16 -5.78 -2.55
N TYR A 98 5.89 -5.47 -2.32
CA TYR A 98 4.78 -6.24 -2.87
C TYR A 98 3.50 -5.43 -2.95
N ARG A 99 2.54 -5.90 -3.75
CA ARG A 99 1.19 -5.37 -3.79
C ARG A 99 0.27 -6.22 -2.93
N GLY A 100 -0.39 -5.61 -1.96
CA GLY A 100 -1.34 -6.31 -1.08
C GLY A 100 -2.64 -6.69 -1.79
N SER A 101 -3.43 -7.54 -1.17
CA SER A 101 -4.77 -7.96 -1.64
C SER A 101 -5.76 -6.79 -1.77
N ASP A 102 -5.53 -5.71 -1.04
CA ASP A 102 -6.27 -4.45 -1.13
C ASP A 102 -5.81 -3.54 -2.29
N ASN A 103 -4.89 -4.05 -3.13
CA ASN A 103 -4.30 -3.37 -4.27
C ASN A 103 -3.42 -2.15 -3.92
N GLN A 104 -2.95 -2.06 -2.68
CA GLN A 104 -2.02 -1.03 -2.22
C GLN A 104 -0.57 -1.55 -2.23
N ILE A 105 0.38 -0.64 -2.27
CA ILE A 105 1.81 -0.99 -2.32
C ILE A 105 2.36 -0.95 -0.91
N TYR A 106 2.97 -2.07 -0.52
CA TYR A 106 3.59 -2.26 0.78
C TYR A 106 5.09 -2.51 0.64
N CYS A 107 5.82 -2.07 1.65
CA CYS A 107 7.20 -2.49 1.84
C CYS A 107 7.40 -2.98 3.28
N GLN A 108 8.24 -3.98 3.44
CA GLN A 108 8.61 -4.52 4.73
C GLN A 108 10.09 -4.83 4.77
N MET A 109 10.77 -4.34 5.78
CA MET A 109 12.17 -4.63 6.03
C MET A 109 12.28 -5.86 6.94
N TYR A 110 13.17 -6.76 6.58
CA TYR A 110 13.55 -7.92 7.37
C TYR A 110 15.03 -7.82 7.73
N TYR A 111 15.42 -8.39 8.83
CA TYR A 111 16.81 -8.55 9.23
C TYR A 111 17.04 -9.94 9.85
N ASN A 112 18.29 -10.39 9.82
CA ASN A 112 18.67 -11.62 10.46
C ASN A 112 18.95 -11.37 11.95
N GLU A 113 18.27 -12.13 12.81
CA GLU A 113 18.46 -12.13 14.26
C GLU A 113 18.89 -13.54 14.71
N ALA A 114 19.83 -13.58 15.68
CA ALA A 114 20.26 -14.83 16.26
C ALA A 114 19.13 -15.47 17.06
N VAL A 115 18.89 -16.76 16.84
CA VAL A 115 17.91 -17.50 17.64
C VAL A 115 18.48 -17.70 19.05
N ILE A 116 17.74 -17.23 20.06
CA ILE A 116 18.09 -17.39 21.46
C ILE A 116 17.25 -18.53 22.05
N GLU A 117 17.90 -19.48 22.67
CA GLU A 117 17.28 -20.54 23.49
C GLU A 117 17.79 -20.40 24.94
N ASN A 118 16.99 -20.82 25.90
CA ASN A 118 17.44 -20.88 27.28
C ASN A 118 18.18 -22.20 27.53
N ASP A 119 19.30 -22.13 28.23
CA ASP A 119 19.99 -23.32 28.69
C ASP A 119 19.20 -24.05 29.80
N ALA A 120 19.73 -25.16 30.29
CA ALA A 120 19.09 -25.95 31.36
C ALA A 120 18.96 -25.18 32.69
N GLU A 121 19.69 -24.07 32.83
CA GLU A 121 19.70 -23.20 34.01
C GLU A 121 18.82 -21.96 33.81
N GLY A 122 18.18 -21.83 32.62
CA GLY A 122 17.28 -20.72 32.29
C GLY A 122 17.97 -19.45 31.76
N ASN A 123 19.29 -19.49 31.48
CA ASN A 123 20.01 -18.36 30.93
C ASN A 123 19.89 -18.31 29.41
N PRO A 124 19.78 -17.12 28.81
CA PRO A 124 19.68 -16.98 27.36
C PRO A 124 21.00 -17.36 26.68
N LYS A 125 20.95 -18.32 25.76
CA LYS A 125 22.09 -18.80 24.98
C LYS A 125 21.76 -18.77 23.49
N VAL A 126 22.72 -18.34 22.67
CA VAL A 126 22.59 -18.33 21.23
C VAL A 126 22.58 -19.77 20.70
N LYS A 127 21.52 -20.11 19.96
CA LYS A 127 21.40 -21.43 19.31
C LYS A 127 22.42 -21.55 18.19
N LYS A 128 23.14 -22.68 18.20
CA LYS A 128 24.11 -23.04 17.16
C LYS A 128 23.69 -24.33 16.48
N ASP A 129 24.07 -24.47 15.22
CA ASP A 129 23.95 -25.72 14.49
C ASP A 129 25.02 -26.73 14.92
N ASP A 130 25.00 -27.95 14.34
CA ASP A 130 25.95 -29.02 14.63
C ASP A 130 27.40 -28.67 14.24
N ASP A 131 27.58 -27.72 13.32
CA ASP A 131 28.88 -27.20 12.88
C ASP A 131 29.37 -26.03 13.74
N GLY A 132 28.58 -25.59 14.72
CA GLY A 132 28.89 -24.48 15.64
C GLY A 132 28.55 -23.10 15.13
N ASN A 133 27.89 -22.97 13.97
CA ASN A 133 27.45 -21.68 13.45
C ASN A 133 26.17 -21.20 14.13
N VAL A 134 26.03 -19.90 14.26
CA VAL A 134 24.84 -19.27 14.85
C VAL A 134 23.64 -19.45 13.92
N ILE A 135 22.57 -20.03 14.43
CA ILE A 135 21.32 -20.14 13.69
C ILE A 135 20.65 -18.76 13.67
N MET A 136 20.43 -18.24 12.47
CA MET A 136 19.79 -16.93 12.23
C MET A 136 18.35 -17.11 11.78
N LYS A 137 17.47 -16.25 12.25
CA LYS A 137 16.06 -16.19 11.84
C LYS A 137 15.76 -14.83 11.22
N ALA A 138 15.04 -14.82 10.11
CA ALA A 138 14.51 -13.61 9.51
C ALA A 138 13.36 -13.04 10.38
N VAL A 139 13.53 -11.83 10.85
CA VAL A 139 12.53 -11.13 11.66
C VAL A 139 12.13 -9.84 10.96
N PRO A 140 10.82 -9.54 10.86
CA PRO A 140 10.38 -8.27 10.32
C PRO A 140 10.76 -7.13 11.27
N ALA A 141 11.22 -6.02 10.72
CA ALA A 141 11.62 -4.84 11.51
C ALA A 141 10.43 -4.15 12.20
N ASN A 142 9.23 -4.29 11.62
CA ASN A 142 7.98 -3.80 12.17
C ASN A 142 6.95 -4.93 12.15
N GLU A 143 6.04 -4.95 13.12
CA GLU A 143 4.95 -5.94 13.19
C GLU A 143 4.04 -5.88 11.96
N GLU A 144 3.77 -4.66 11.46
CA GLU A 144 2.95 -4.43 10.28
C GLU A 144 3.79 -3.90 9.11
N PRO A 145 3.50 -4.35 7.86
CA PRO A 145 4.15 -3.82 6.67
C PRO A 145 3.79 -2.34 6.46
N GLN A 146 4.78 -1.55 6.08
CA GLN A 146 4.58 -0.14 5.82
C GLN A 146 3.91 0.08 4.47
N LYS A 147 2.75 0.74 4.46
CA LYS A 147 2.11 1.19 3.25
C LYS A 147 2.89 2.36 2.65
N ILE A 148 3.35 2.22 1.42
CA ILE A 148 4.11 3.24 0.70
C ILE A 148 3.36 3.86 -0.47
N GLY A 149 2.42 3.14 -1.09
CA GLY A 149 1.68 3.63 -2.26
C GLY A 149 0.19 3.27 -2.25
N GLY A 150 -0.61 4.10 -2.92
CA GLY A 150 -2.06 3.91 -3.07
C GLY A 150 -2.42 2.98 -4.24
N LYS A 151 -3.69 2.59 -4.32
CA LYS A 151 -4.25 1.65 -5.32
C LYS A 151 -4.01 2.01 -6.79
N ARG A 152 -3.88 3.29 -7.10
CA ARG A 152 -3.75 3.80 -8.49
C ARG A 152 -2.31 4.17 -8.86
N VAL A 153 -1.36 3.84 -8.00
CA VAL A 153 0.06 3.97 -8.33
C VAL A 153 0.47 2.69 -9.05
N VAL A 154 0.96 2.84 -10.26
CA VAL A 154 1.53 1.75 -11.06
C VAL A 154 3.03 1.75 -10.83
N VAL A 155 3.59 0.57 -10.60
CA VAL A 155 5.04 0.38 -10.44
C VAL A 155 5.48 -0.66 -11.44
N THR A 156 6.34 -0.27 -12.36
CA THR A 156 7.02 -1.18 -13.27
C THR A 156 8.50 -1.26 -12.91
N TYR A 157 9.15 -2.38 -13.14
CA TYR A 157 10.58 -2.52 -12.83
C TYR A 157 11.28 -3.48 -13.78
N ILE A 158 12.56 -3.29 -13.95
CA ILE A 158 13.47 -4.18 -14.69
C ILE A 158 14.31 -4.90 -13.66
N ASP A 159 14.25 -6.24 -13.64
CA ASP A 159 15.01 -7.07 -12.71
C ASP A 159 16.52 -7.11 -13.04
N THR A 160 17.27 -7.87 -12.25
CA THR A 160 18.74 -8.05 -12.46
C THR A 160 19.07 -8.77 -13.76
N GLU A 161 18.16 -9.59 -14.28
CA GLU A 161 18.32 -10.33 -15.53
C GLU A 161 17.95 -9.47 -16.75
N GLY A 162 17.23 -8.39 -16.56
CA GLY A 162 16.78 -7.47 -17.61
C GLY A 162 15.35 -7.71 -18.06
N ASN A 163 14.57 -8.54 -17.35
CA ASN A 163 13.15 -8.76 -17.64
C ASN A 163 12.33 -7.60 -17.10
N GLU A 164 11.38 -7.15 -17.90
CA GLU A 164 10.44 -6.10 -17.52
C GLU A 164 9.22 -6.69 -16.84
N HIS A 165 8.88 -6.14 -15.67
CA HIS A 165 7.70 -6.50 -14.89
C HIS A 165 6.74 -5.31 -14.82
N GLN A 166 5.51 -5.53 -15.25
CA GLN A 166 4.48 -4.48 -15.37
C GLN A 166 3.83 -4.11 -14.03
N ASP A 167 4.04 -4.89 -12.98
CA ASP A 167 3.57 -4.59 -11.62
C ASP A 167 4.40 -5.34 -10.56
N LEU A 168 4.24 -4.92 -9.30
CA LEU A 168 4.85 -5.61 -8.17
C LEU A 168 4.17 -6.97 -7.93
N PRO A 169 4.91 -7.96 -7.41
CA PRO A 169 4.35 -9.26 -7.05
C PRO A 169 3.17 -9.10 -6.08
N THR A 170 2.10 -9.87 -6.32
CA THR A 170 0.83 -9.72 -5.58
C THR A 170 0.80 -10.54 -4.33
N ASP A 171 1.64 -11.28 -3.84
CA ASP A 171 1.53 -11.97 -2.56
C ASP A 171 2.82 -11.97 -1.74
N ALA A 172 2.69 -11.54 -0.50
CA ALA A 172 3.74 -11.60 0.49
C ALA A 172 4.15 -13.04 0.88
N ILE A 173 3.40 -14.06 0.44
CA ILE A 173 3.53 -15.44 0.93
C ILE A 173 4.61 -16.21 0.17
N ASP A 174 4.82 -15.97 -1.12
CA ASP A 174 5.83 -16.68 -1.90
C ASP A 174 7.15 -15.92 -1.93
N VAL A 175 8.09 -16.35 -1.11
CA VAL A 175 9.42 -15.69 -0.95
C VAL A 175 10.18 -15.57 -2.27
N ASN A 176 9.98 -16.51 -3.20
CA ASN A 176 10.69 -16.56 -4.47
C ASN A 176 10.16 -15.58 -5.53
N LYS A 177 8.96 -15.05 -5.32
CA LYS A 177 8.31 -14.10 -6.25
C LYS A 177 8.35 -12.65 -5.78
N ARG A 178 8.95 -12.37 -4.63
CA ARG A 178 8.98 -11.02 -4.05
C ARG A 178 10.08 -10.19 -4.67
N LEU A 179 9.79 -8.92 -4.94
CA LEU A 179 10.84 -7.97 -5.26
C LEU A 179 11.63 -7.66 -3.99
N THR A 180 12.87 -8.13 -3.94
CA THR A 180 13.75 -7.98 -2.78
C THR A 180 14.90 -7.04 -3.12
N ILE A 181 15.14 -6.06 -2.24
CA ILE A 181 16.29 -5.15 -2.30
C ILE A 181 17.19 -5.46 -1.11
N ALA A 182 18.42 -5.86 -1.37
CA ALA A 182 19.41 -6.19 -0.34
C ALA A 182 20.74 -5.50 -0.61
N PHE A 183 21.46 -5.20 0.47
CA PHE A 183 22.77 -4.55 0.41
C PHE A 183 23.88 -5.48 0.87
N ASP A 184 25.06 -5.27 0.34
CA ASP A 184 26.29 -5.84 0.86
C ASP A 184 26.74 -5.05 2.09
N ARG A 185 27.00 -5.77 3.20
CA ARG A 185 27.34 -5.16 4.49
C ARG A 185 28.69 -4.41 4.47
N SER A 186 29.61 -4.88 3.69
CA SER A 186 31.00 -4.36 3.69
C SER A 186 31.15 -3.12 2.83
N SER A 187 30.48 -3.08 1.69
CA SER A 187 30.61 -2.00 0.70
C SER A 187 29.42 -1.05 0.68
N GLY A 188 28.25 -1.50 1.17
CA GLY A 188 27.00 -0.78 1.02
C GLY A 188 26.49 -0.72 -0.42
N SER A 189 27.05 -1.55 -1.32
CA SER A 189 26.55 -1.77 -2.68
C SER A 189 25.27 -2.60 -2.67
N PHE A 190 24.53 -2.64 -3.77
CA PHE A 190 23.41 -3.55 -3.87
C PHE A 190 23.90 -5.00 -4.07
N LYS A 191 23.43 -5.92 -3.22
CA LYS A 191 23.61 -7.36 -3.39
C LYS A 191 22.49 -7.92 -4.29
N ASN A 192 21.30 -7.37 -4.16
CA ASN A 192 20.13 -7.64 -5.00
C ASN A 192 19.30 -6.36 -5.09
N ALA A 193 19.00 -5.91 -6.30
CA ALA A 193 18.09 -4.78 -6.55
C ALA A 193 17.67 -4.80 -8.02
N PRO A 194 16.51 -4.24 -8.39
CA PRO A 194 16.16 -4.02 -9.78
C PRO A 194 17.16 -3.03 -10.42
N LYS A 195 17.35 -3.11 -11.73
CA LYS A 195 18.19 -2.14 -12.48
C LYS A 195 17.54 -0.76 -12.51
N SER A 196 16.23 -0.76 -12.76
CA SER A 196 15.42 0.46 -12.75
C SER A 196 14.01 0.16 -12.30
N MET A 197 13.32 1.19 -11.85
CA MET A 197 11.92 1.14 -11.44
C MET A 197 11.22 2.42 -11.87
N GLU A 198 10.00 2.31 -12.31
CA GLU A 198 9.16 3.44 -12.65
C GLU A 198 7.92 3.47 -11.76
N ILE A 199 7.61 4.66 -11.24
CA ILE A 199 6.45 4.90 -10.39
C ILE A 199 5.58 5.94 -11.07
N ILE A 200 4.38 5.52 -11.48
CA ILE A 200 3.45 6.33 -12.24
C ILE A 200 2.18 6.57 -11.41
N GLY A 201 1.73 7.82 -11.34
CA GLY A 201 0.45 8.15 -10.70
C GLY A 201 -0.06 9.51 -11.13
N GLY A 202 -1.26 9.52 -11.72
CA GLY A 202 -1.81 10.71 -12.35
C GLY A 202 -0.91 11.23 -13.47
N ASN A 203 -0.53 12.51 -13.42
CA ASN A 203 0.33 13.15 -14.42
C ASN A 203 1.83 13.12 -14.03
N ARG A 204 2.20 12.37 -13.01
CA ARG A 204 3.59 12.28 -12.56
C ARG A 204 4.17 10.92 -12.81
N HIS A 205 5.37 10.92 -13.36
CA HIS A 205 6.15 9.77 -13.69
C HIS A 205 7.56 9.94 -13.07
N TYR A 206 7.96 9.00 -12.23
CA TYR A 206 9.26 8.96 -11.57
C TYR A 206 10.02 7.75 -12.04
N HIS A 207 11.22 7.97 -12.55
CA HIS A 207 12.17 6.94 -12.91
C HIS A 207 13.25 6.84 -11.83
N LEU A 208 13.39 5.64 -11.24
CA LEU A 208 14.39 5.31 -10.24
C LEU A 208 15.46 4.43 -10.89
N GLU A 209 16.69 4.85 -10.84
CA GLU A 209 17.86 4.13 -11.33
C GLU A 209 18.69 3.64 -10.15
N PHE A 210 18.93 2.34 -10.09
CA PHE A 210 19.69 1.70 -9.02
C PHE A 210 21.13 1.52 -9.44
N ASN A 211 22.06 2.21 -8.79
CA ASN A 211 23.49 2.04 -9.04
C ASN A 211 24.02 0.90 -8.19
N GLU A 212 24.28 -0.24 -8.82
CA GLU A 212 24.67 -1.48 -8.16
C GLU A 212 25.94 -1.29 -7.29
N LEU A 213 26.96 -0.62 -7.81
CA LEU A 213 28.27 -0.49 -7.15
C LEU A 213 28.22 0.42 -5.92
N THR A 214 27.42 1.48 -5.95
CA THR A 214 27.39 2.48 -4.88
C THR A 214 26.22 2.28 -3.90
N GLY A 215 25.27 1.41 -4.23
CA GLY A 215 24.04 1.25 -3.46
C GLY A 215 23.23 2.55 -3.39
N LYS A 216 23.30 3.38 -4.44
CA LYS A 216 22.59 4.66 -4.51
C LYS A 216 21.41 4.54 -5.47
N VAL A 217 20.27 5.12 -5.09
CA VAL A 217 19.10 5.27 -5.96
C VAL A 217 19.05 6.72 -6.43
N THR A 218 19.03 6.91 -7.74
CA THR A 218 18.83 8.22 -8.36
C THR A 218 17.39 8.31 -8.86
N VAL A 219 16.70 9.38 -8.52
CA VAL A 219 15.32 9.62 -8.95
C VAL A 219 15.28 10.78 -9.92
N LYS A 220 14.63 10.57 -11.06
CA LYS A 220 14.32 11.59 -12.05
C LYS A 220 12.81 11.65 -12.23
N GLN A 221 12.26 12.84 -12.27
CA GLN A 221 10.87 13.05 -12.70
C GLN A 221 10.89 13.25 -14.22
N ILE A 222 10.07 12.48 -14.93
CA ILE A 222 9.92 12.53 -16.40
C ILE A 222 8.63 13.28 -16.74
#